data_f7daf7210ee246dc08234c514fcf2bac
#
_entry.id   f7daf7210ee246dc08234c514fcf2bac
#
_cell.length_a   1.000
_cell.length_b   1.000
_cell.length_c   1.000
_cell.angle_alpha   90.00
_cell.angle_beta   90.00
_cell.angle_gamma   90.00
#
_symmetry.space_group_name_H-M   'P 1'
#
loop_
_entity.id
_entity.type
_entity.pdbx_description
1 polymer ?
#
loop_
_entity_poly.entity_id
_entity_poly.type
_entity_poly.pdbx_seq_one_letter_code
_entity_poly.pdbx_strand_id
1 'polypeptide(L)'
;MATIYIALVADVVASRGLPTAARARLQRRLLSAIPDFNRRWRKALAARFAVTLGDEFQCLLTSPAPIWEIAHVVRTTLGEVDWVIACGRGSLTTPLAAGRTAPELDGPCFHEARGALETAKRKHRLFGFGGFGAATTTLNAFASYYSALYWSWTPRQRRAAKLLRCGDPASVAAALKVSQSAVSHLARRMAWPLVSAGDSIFHAMLTDPHSPSAGPVS
;
A
#
# COMPACT_ATOMS: atom_id res chain seq x y z
N MET A 1 0.07 -5.26 -29.18
CA MET A 1 0.07 -4.24 -28.09
C MET A 1 0.99 -4.74 -26.99
N ALA A 2 1.80 -3.85 -26.37
CA ALA A 2 2.64 -4.24 -25.23
C ALA A 2 1.77 -4.60 -24.02
N THR A 3 2.13 -5.67 -23.32
CA THR A 3 1.43 -6.07 -22.08
C THR A 3 1.69 -5.02 -20.99
N ILE A 4 0.64 -4.59 -20.32
CA ILE A 4 0.69 -3.59 -19.25
C ILE A 4 0.67 -4.29 -17.90
N TYR A 5 1.56 -3.86 -17.03
CA TYR A 5 1.74 -4.36 -15.67
C TYR A 5 1.65 -3.22 -14.65
N ILE A 6 1.55 -3.60 -13.38
CA ILE A 6 1.64 -2.66 -12.25
C ILE A 6 2.86 -3.04 -11.41
N ALA A 7 3.87 -2.22 -11.41
CA ALA A 7 4.95 -2.32 -10.44
C ALA A 7 4.48 -1.71 -9.11
N LEU A 8 4.67 -2.44 -8.02
CA LEU A 8 4.43 -1.96 -6.65
C LEU A 8 5.76 -1.89 -5.92
N VAL A 9 6.08 -0.74 -5.36
CA VAL A 9 7.24 -0.50 -4.51
C VAL A 9 6.76 0.00 -3.17
N ALA A 10 7.28 -0.57 -2.10
CA ALA A 10 6.94 -0.18 -0.73
C ALA A 10 8.21 0.13 0.07
N ASP A 11 8.19 1.23 0.81
CA ASP A 11 9.32 1.71 1.60
C ASP A 11 8.83 2.29 2.94
N VAL A 12 9.66 2.22 3.95
CA VAL A 12 9.34 2.68 5.31
C VAL A 12 9.38 4.20 5.41
N VAL A 13 8.36 4.76 6.06
CA VAL A 13 8.34 6.20 6.38
C VAL A 13 9.44 6.51 7.39
N ALA A 14 10.29 7.51 7.06
CA ALA A 14 11.36 8.00 7.93
C ALA A 14 12.32 6.91 8.47
N SER A 15 12.62 5.90 7.66
CA SER A 15 13.47 4.75 8.02
C SER A 15 14.85 5.14 8.56
N ARG A 16 15.41 6.26 8.12
CA ARG A 16 16.71 6.79 8.58
C ARG A 16 16.71 7.14 10.05
N GLY A 17 15.56 7.47 10.65
CA GLY A 17 15.42 7.77 12.08
C GLY A 17 15.26 6.55 12.97
N LEU A 18 15.17 5.34 12.41
CA LEU A 18 15.01 4.13 13.20
C LEU A 18 16.35 3.72 13.86
N PRO A 19 16.36 3.37 15.16
CA PRO A 19 17.50 2.74 15.80
C PRO A 19 17.94 1.47 15.08
N THR A 20 19.23 1.17 15.06
CA THR A 20 19.79 0.00 14.35
C THR A 20 19.10 -1.31 14.72
N ALA A 21 18.84 -1.54 16.01
CA ALA A 21 18.14 -2.73 16.48
C ALA A 21 16.69 -2.84 15.97
N ALA A 22 15.98 -1.69 15.89
CA ALA A 22 14.62 -1.65 15.35
C ALA A 22 14.62 -1.94 13.83
N ARG A 23 15.59 -1.38 13.09
CA ARG A 23 15.76 -1.64 11.67
C ARG A 23 16.07 -3.12 11.40
N ALA A 24 16.99 -3.72 12.15
CA ALA A 24 17.32 -5.15 12.02
C ALA A 24 16.11 -6.05 12.34
N ARG A 25 15.29 -5.71 13.34
CA ARG A 25 14.06 -6.42 13.67
C ARG A 25 13.03 -6.31 12.54
N LEU A 26 12.82 -5.10 12.01
CA LEU A 26 11.92 -4.86 10.89
C LEU A 26 12.33 -5.67 9.66
N GLN A 27 13.61 -5.65 9.31
CA GLN A 27 14.14 -6.40 8.17
C GLN A 27 13.90 -7.91 8.32
N ARG A 28 14.16 -8.48 9.51
CA ARG A 28 13.85 -9.91 9.76
C ARG A 28 12.36 -10.20 9.61
N ARG A 29 11.49 -9.34 10.12
CA ARG A 29 10.03 -9.48 9.96
C ARG A 29 9.60 -9.39 8.50
N LEU A 30 10.15 -8.45 7.75
CA LEU A 30 9.89 -8.31 6.33
C LEU A 30 10.29 -9.58 5.58
N LEU A 31 11.51 -10.06 5.76
CA LEU A 31 12.00 -11.29 5.14
C LEU A 31 11.13 -12.50 5.48
N SER A 32 10.65 -12.61 6.72
CA SER A 32 9.74 -13.70 7.11
C SER A 32 8.33 -13.57 6.54
N ALA A 33 7.87 -12.36 6.22
CA ALA A 33 6.53 -12.11 5.66
C ALA A 33 6.47 -12.32 4.13
N ILE A 34 7.57 -12.11 3.41
CA ILE A 34 7.61 -12.20 1.93
C ILE A 34 7.08 -13.55 1.39
N PRO A 35 7.42 -14.72 1.94
CA PRO A 35 6.87 -16.00 1.47
C PRO A 35 5.34 -16.05 1.56
N ASP A 36 4.76 -15.52 2.65
CA ASP A 36 3.31 -15.49 2.85
C ASP A 36 2.63 -14.53 1.88
N PHE A 37 3.22 -13.37 1.62
CA PHE A 37 2.74 -12.43 0.61
C PHE A 37 2.75 -13.09 -0.78
N ASN A 38 3.83 -13.76 -1.14
CA ASN A 38 3.96 -14.46 -2.42
C ASN A 38 2.93 -15.59 -2.58
N ARG A 39 2.62 -16.30 -1.50
CA ARG A 39 1.60 -17.35 -1.50
C ARG A 39 0.18 -16.75 -1.63
N ARG A 40 -0.12 -15.70 -0.84
CA ARG A 40 -1.44 -15.06 -0.79
C ARG A 40 -1.87 -14.49 -2.14
N TRP A 41 -0.99 -13.77 -2.81
CA TRP A 41 -1.30 -13.10 -4.08
C TRP A 41 -0.74 -13.80 -5.31
N ARG A 42 -0.38 -15.06 -5.20
CA ARG A 42 0.25 -15.85 -6.29
C ARG A 42 -0.44 -15.68 -7.66
N LYS A 43 -1.77 -15.61 -7.69
CA LYS A 43 -2.56 -15.47 -8.94
C LYS A 43 -2.51 -14.07 -9.54
N ALA A 44 -2.20 -13.06 -8.75
CA ALA A 44 -2.13 -11.67 -9.17
C ALA A 44 -0.70 -11.21 -9.49
N LEU A 45 0.31 -12.02 -9.15
CA LEU A 45 1.70 -11.66 -9.34
C LEU A 45 2.20 -12.10 -10.73
N ALA A 46 2.74 -11.14 -11.49
CA ALA A 46 3.59 -11.40 -12.66
C ALA A 46 5.03 -11.67 -12.24
N ALA A 47 5.54 -10.95 -11.21
CA ALA A 47 6.80 -11.28 -10.55
C ALA A 47 6.64 -11.15 -9.03
N ARG A 48 7.32 -12.06 -8.31
CA ARG A 48 7.18 -12.24 -6.87
C ARG A 48 7.68 -11.03 -6.08
N PHE A 49 7.10 -10.84 -4.88
CA PHE A 49 7.64 -9.94 -3.86
C PHE A 49 9.07 -10.32 -3.53
N ALA A 50 9.95 -9.34 -3.53
CA ALA A 50 11.31 -9.47 -3.05
C ALA A 50 11.78 -8.15 -2.42
N VAL A 51 12.67 -8.27 -1.44
CA VAL A 51 13.35 -7.11 -0.83
C VAL A 51 14.42 -6.61 -1.78
N THR A 52 14.50 -5.29 -1.97
CA THR A 52 15.49 -4.62 -2.80
C THR A 52 16.66 -4.12 -1.96
N LEU A 53 16.39 -3.18 -1.07
CA LEU A 53 17.37 -2.55 -0.19
C LEU A 53 16.80 -2.42 1.22
N GLY A 54 17.35 -3.19 2.15
CA GLY A 54 17.07 -3.06 3.58
C GLY A 54 15.60 -3.15 3.99
N ASP A 55 14.90 -2.05 3.90
CA ASP A 55 13.51 -1.86 4.30
C ASP A 55 12.56 -1.55 3.11
N GLU A 56 13.05 -1.72 1.88
CA GLU A 56 12.25 -1.61 0.66
C GLU A 56 11.96 -2.98 0.06
N PHE A 57 10.76 -3.17 -0.45
CA PHE A 57 10.40 -4.36 -1.24
C PHE A 57 9.54 -3.97 -2.44
N GLN A 58 9.53 -4.82 -3.44
CA GLN A 58 8.72 -4.61 -4.63
C GLN A 58 8.12 -5.90 -5.18
N CYS A 59 7.07 -5.78 -5.98
CA CYS A 59 6.49 -6.87 -6.78
C CYS A 59 5.96 -6.32 -8.11
N LEU A 60 5.60 -7.23 -9.02
CA LEU A 60 4.92 -6.91 -10.26
C LEU A 60 3.56 -7.59 -10.30
N LEU A 61 2.51 -6.83 -10.52
CA LEU A 61 1.14 -7.29 -10.56
C LEU A 61 0.62 -7.30 -12.01
N THR A 62 -0.30 -8.21 -12.29
CA THR A 62 -1.02 -8.30 -13.58
C THR A 62 -2.17 -7.29 -13.68
N SER A 63 -2.64 -6.77 -12.55
CA SER A 63 -3.73 -5.78 -12.48
C SER A 63 -3.65 -4.93 -11.21
N PRO A 64 -4.31 -3.77 -11.13
CA PRO A 64 -4.31 -2.94 -9.94
C PRO A 64 -5.24 -3.44 -8.81
N ALA A 65 -6.12 -4.40 -9.09
CA ALA A 65 -7.13 -4.88 -8.14
C ALA A 65 -6.61 -5.23 -6.73
N PRO A 66 -5.47 -5.90 -6.54
CA PRO A 66 -5.01 -6.28 -5.21
C PRO A 66 -4.27 -5.17 -4.43
N ILE A 67 -4.00 -4.01 -5.03
CA ILE A 67 -3.17 -2.94 -4.42
C ILE A 67 -3.70 -2.55 -3.03
N TRP A 68 -5.02 -2.35 -2.91
CA TRP A 68 -5.63 -1.92 -1.67
C TRP A 68 -5.46 -2.97 -0.55
N GLU A 69 -5.76 -4.22 -0.87
CA GLU A 69 -5.60 -5.33 0.07
C GLU A 69 -4.12 -5.49 0.49
N ILE A 70 -3.20 -5.50 -0.48
CA ILE A 70 -1.75 -5.58 -0.22
C ILE A 70 -1.33 -4.49 0.76
N ALA A 71 -1.74 -3.25 0.50
CA ALA A 71 -1.35 -2.11 1.33
C ALA A 71 -1.80 -2.27 2.79
N HIS A 72 -3.01 -2.77 3.03
CA HIS A 72 -3.52 -2.96 4.39
C HIS A 72 -2.93 -4.17 5.08
N VAL A 73 -2.73 -5.27 4.37
CA VAL A 73 -2.07 -6.46 4.92
C VAL A 73 -0.62 -6.15 5.29
N VAL A 74 0.13 -5.46 4.42
CA VAL A 74 1.50 -5.01 4.73
C VAL A 74 1.53 -4.16 5.99
N ARG A 75 0.67 -3.13 6.07
CA ARG A 75 0.60 -2.24 7.24
C ARG A 75 0.15 -2.92 8.52
N THR A 76 -0.62 -4.00 8.42
CA THR A 76 -1.05 -4.79 9.59
C THR A 76 0.03 -5.76 10.02
N THR A 77 0.59 -6.51 9.10
CA THR A 77 1.63 -7.53 9.35
C THR A 77 2.95 -6.90 9.83
N LEU A 78 3.33 -5.76 9.22
CA LEU A 78 4.57 -5.04 9.52
C LEU A 78 4.27 -3.72 10.27
N GLY A 79 3.30 -3.74 11.16
CA GLY A 79 2.65 -2.57 11.77
C GLY A 79 3.47 -1.77 12.77
N GLU A 80 4.75 -2.12 13.01
CA GLU A 80 5.64 -1.36 13.89
C GLU A 80 6.05 0.00 13.29
N VAL A 81 5.96 0.12 11.98
CA VAL A 81 6.28 1.32 11.20
C VAL A 81 5.15 1.66 10.23
N ASP A 82 5.20 2.85 9.67
CA ASP A 82 4.32 3.24 8.59
C ASP A 82 5.02 3.06 7.22
N TRP A 83 4.25 2.68 6.22
CA TRP A 83 4.74 2.34 4.88
C TRP A 83 4.18 3.30 3.83
N VAL A 84 5.05 3.80 2.96
CA VAL A 84 4.65 4.38 1.67
C VAL A 84 4.57 3.26 0.66
N ILE A 85 3.45 3.16 -0.05
CA ILE A 85 3.24 2.19 -1.12
C ILE A 85 2.99 2.95 -2.40
N ALA A 86 3.85 2.77 -3.38
CA ALA A 86 3.74 3.41 -4.67
C ALA A 86 3.53 2.38 -5.78
N CYS A 87 2.68 2.72 -6.74
CA CYS A 87 2.35 1.88 -7.87
C CYS A 87 2.58 2.63 -9.18
N GLY A 88 3.23 1.95 -10.12
CA GLY A 88 3.46 2.44 -11.47
C GLY A 88 2.83 1.52 -12.50
N ARG A 89 2.04 2.07 -13.41
CA ARG A 89 1.42 1.33 -14.51
C ARG A 89 2.20 1.56 -15.80
N GLY A 90 2.57 0.49 -16.48
CA GLY A 90 3.33 0.57 -17.73
C GLY A 90 3.74 -0.80 -18.27
N SER A 91 4.52 -0.79 -19.34
CA SER A 91 5.13 -2.00 -19.92
C SER A 91 6.40 -2.40 -19.17
N LEU A 92 6.93 -3.57 -19.52
CA LEU A 92 8.29 -4.01 -19.19
C LEU A 92 9.22 -3.82 -20.38
N THR A 93 10.47 -3.51 -20.08
CA THR A 93 11.59 -3.58 -21.03
C THR A 93 12.30 -4.92 -20.93
N THR A 94 12.51 -5.41 -19.70
CA THR A 94 13.09 -6.73 -19.45
C THR A 94 12.07 -7.83 -19.74
N PRO A 95 12.43 -8.89 -20.52
CA PRO A 95 11.53 -10.01 -20.74
C PRO A 95 11.14 -10.70 -19.43
N LEU A 96 9.84 -10.95 -19.25
CA LEU A 96 9.33 -11.67 -18.11
C LEU A 96 9.58 -13.17 -18.28
N ALA A 97 10.55 -13.72 -17.51
CA ALA A 97 10.84 -15.14 -17.46
C ALA A 97 10.27 -15.78 -16.20
N ALA A 98 9.90 -17.05 -16.27
CA ALA A 98 9.38 -17.80 -15.12
C ALA A 98 10.38 -17.78 -13.95
N GLY A 99 9.89 -17.53 -12.76
CA GLY A 99 10.69 -17.54 -11.53
C GLY A 99 11.43 -16.25 -11.20
N ARG A 100 11.49 -15.27 -12.10
CA ARG A 100 12.11 -13.96 -11.81
C ARG A 100 11.41 -13.24 -10.67
N THR A 101 12.21 -12.51 -9.91
CA THR A 101 11.73 -11.60 -8.87
C THR A 101 11.65 -10.17 -9.42
N ALA A 102 10.84 -9.33 -8.80
CA ALA A 102 10.64 -7.97 -9.30
C ALA A 102 11.93 -7.12 -9.38
N PRO A 103 12.92 -7.23 -8.47
CA PRO A 103 14.20 -6.51 -8.58
C PRO A 103 15.04 -6.83 -9.82
N GLU A 104 14.78 -7.97 -10.48
CA GLU A 104 15.50 -8.39 -11.70
C GLU A 104 14.87 -7.85 -12.98
N LEU A 105 13.81 -7.06 -12.85
CA LEU A 105 13.03 -6.52 -13.96
C LEU A 105 13.18 -5.01 -14.05
N ASP A 106 13.06 -4.49 -15.27
CA ASP A 106 13.05 -3.05 -15.55
C ASP A 106 12.00 -2.71 -16.60
N GLY A 107 11.60 -1.44 -16.61
CA GLY A 107 10.67 -0.90 -17.59
C GLY A 107 9.86 0.29 -17.07
N PRO A 108 9.05 0.91 -17.97
CA PRO A 108 8.23 2.07 -17.64
C PRO A 108 7.41 1.94 -16.35
N CYS A 109 6.84 0.76 -16.06
CA CYS A 109 6.05 0.56 -14.83
C CYS A 109 6.90 0.76 -13.56
N PHE A 110 8.16 0.31 -13.54
CA PHE A 110 9.05 0.52 -12.40
C PHE A 110 9.52 1.97 -12.28
N HIS A 111 9.79 2.64 -13.40
CA HIS A 111 10.14 4.07 -13.41
C HIS A 111 8.99 4.93 -12.87
N GLU A 112 7.76 4.66 -13.31
CA GLU A 112 6.55 5.31 -12.80
C GLU A 112 6.33 5.06 -11.30
N ALA A 113 6.52 3.80 -10.85
CA ALA A 113 6.40 3.47 -9.43
C ALA A 113 7.47 4.19 -8.58
N ARG A 114 8.71 4.26 -9.05
CA ARG A 114 9.81 4.93 -8.37
C ARG A 114 9.56 6.44 -8.26
N GLY A 115 9.18 7.10 -9.36
CA GLY A 115 8.83 8.53 -9.35
C GLY A 115 7.63 8.84 -8.46
N ALA A 116 6.62 7.95 -8.44
CA ALA A 116 5.47 8.05 -7.54
C ALA A 116 5.88 7.90 -6.07
N LEU A 117 6.80 6.97 -5.75
CA LEU A 117 7.33 6.77 -4.39
C LEU A 117 8.05 8.02 -3.88
N GLU A 118 8.96 8.58 -4.66
CA GLU A 118 9.70 9.79 -4.30
C GLU A 118 8.76 10.98 -4.08
N THR A 119 7.77 11.14 -4.95
CA THR A 119 6.76 12.18 -4.84
C THR A 119 5.90 11.98 -3.59
N ALA A 120 5.47 10.75 -3.30
CA ALA A 120 4.69 10.43 -2.11
C ALA A 120 5.49 10.71 -0.83
N LYS A 121 6.76 10.31 -0.76
CA LYS A 121 7.66 10.62 0.36
C LYS A 121 7.80 12.13 0.59
N ARG A 122 8.10 12.90 -0.46
CA ARG A 122 8.25 14.36 -0.37
C ARG A 122 6.97 15.07 0.09
N LYS A 123 5.80 14.55 -0.29
CA LYS A 123 4.49 15.10 0.06
C LYS A 123 3.86 14.44 1.30
N HIS A 124 4.61 13.63 2.05
CA HIS A 124 4.13 12.89 3.24
C HIS A 124 2.86 12.06 2.98
N ARG A 125 2.77 11.45 1.78
CA ARG A 125 1.67 10.57 1.42
C ARG A 125 1.99 9.12 1.73
N LEU A 126 0.95 8.35 2.07
CA LEU A 126 1.04 6.90 2.28
C LEU A 126 0.91 6.09 0.99
N PHE A 127 0.42 6.74 -0.08
CA PHE A 127 0.29 6.15 -1.41
C PHE A 127 0.82 7.09 -2.49
N GLY A 128 1.33 6.51 -3.57
CA GLY A 128 1.71 7.21 -4.80
C GLY A 128 1.32 6.41 -6.03
N PHE A 129 0.88 7.09 -7.08
CA PHE A 129 0.47 6.47 -8.34
C PHE A 129 1.09 7.20 -9.52
N GLY A 130 1.65 6.43 -10.48
CA GLY A 130 2.23 6.92 -11.72
C GLY A 130 1.80 6.05 -12.90
N GLY A 131 1.68 6.61 -14.10
CA GLY A 131 1.36 5.86 -15.31
C GLY A 131 -0.09 5.39 -15.48
N PHE A 132 -1.02 5.82 -14.61
CA PHE A 132 -2.45 5.43 -14.68
C PHE A 132 -3.26 6.31 -15.65
N GLY A 133 -2.59 7.07 -16.52
CA GLY A 133 -3.27 7.98 -17.45
C GLY A 133 -4.09 9.04 -16.71
N ALA A 134 -5.32 9.31 -17.16
CA ALA A 134 -6.20 10.29 -16.55
C ALA A 134 -6.52 10.00 -15.08
N ALA A 135 -6.55 8.72 -14.67
CA ALA A 135 -6.81 8.33 -13.28
C ALA A 135 -5.67 8.69 -12.31
N THR A 136 -4.45 8.96 -12.80
CA THR A 136 -3.28 9.28 -11.96
C THR A 136 -3.55 10.46 -11.03
N THR A 137 -4.15 11.52 -11.54
CA THR A 137 -4.47 12.74 -10.76
C THR A 137 -5.48 12.44 -9.66
N THR A 138 -6.57 11.75 -9.98
CA THR A 138 -7.64 11.40 -9.03
C THR A 138 -7.11 10.45 -7.94
N LEU A 139 -6.37 9.41 -8.31
CA LEU A 139 -5.75 8.49 -7.36
C LEU A 139 -4.79 9.21 -6.39
N ASN A 140 -3.98 10.14 -6.90
CA ASN A 140 -3.06 10.91 -6.06
C ASN A 140 -3.76 11.97 -5.20
N ALA A 141 -4.87 12.55 -5.66
CA ALA A 141 -5.70 13.44 -4.84
C ALA A 141 -6.33 12.66 -3.67
N PHE A 142 -6.90 11.49 -3.94
CA PHE A 142 -7.44 10.61 -2.91
C PHE A 142 -6.36 10.15 -1.93
N ALA A 143 -5.18 9.76 -2.44
CA ALA A 143 -4.03 9.41 -1.61
C ALA A 143 -3.59 10.56 -0.68
N SER A 144 -3.68 11.81 -1.13
CA SER A 144 -3.39 12.99 -0.30
C SER A 144 -4.42 13.16 0.80
N TYR A 145 -5.70 13.06 0.46
CA TYR A 145 -6.81 13.14 1.41
C TYR A 145 -6.72 12.05 2.48
N TYR A 146 -6.54 10.80 2.05
CA TYR A 146 -6.36 9.66 2.94
C TYR A 146 -5.16 9.85 3.89
N SER A 147 -4.04 10.34 3.35
CA SER A 147 -2.82 10.53 4.15
C SER A 147 -2.98 11.64 5.18
N ALA A 148 -3.63 12.75 4.81
CA ALA A 148 -3.95 13.83 5.75
C ALA A 148 -4.81 13.34 6.90
N LEU A 149 -5.85 12.54 6.60
CA LEU A 149 -6.69 11.91 7.61
C LEU A 149 -5.90 10.96 8.50
N TYR A 150 -5.08 10.09 7.90
CA TYR A 150 -4.26 9.13 8.65
C TYR A 150 -3.27 9.81 9.60
N TRP A 151 -2.62 10.87 9.15
CA TRP A 151 -1.65 11.61 9.98
C TRP A 151 -2.30 12.45 11.08
N SER A 152 -3.57 12.81 10.94
CA SER A 152 -4.33 13.48 12.02
C SER A 152 -4.65 12.54 13.18
N TRP A 153 -4.57 11.21 12.98
CA TRP A 153 -4.86 10.24 14.03
C TRP A 153 -3.70 10.07 15.02
N THR A 154 -4.05 9.87 16.28
CA THR A 154 -3.11 9.44 17.31
C THR A 154 -2.51 8.07 16.97
N PRO A 155 -1.33 7.70 17.53
CA PRO A 155 -0.76 6.36 17.32
C PRO A 155 -1.72 5.22 17.67
N ARG A 156 -2.54 5.39 18.73
CA ARG A 156 -3.57 4.43 19.13
C ARG A 156 -4.68 4.30 18.08
N GLN A 157 -5.14 5.41 17.51
CA GLN A 157 -6.12 5.42 16.43
C GLN A 157 -5.57 4.78 15.15
N ARG A 158 -4.33 5.09 14.76
CA ARG A 158 -3.67 4.45 13.61
C ARG A 158 -3.57 2.93 13.80
N ARG A 159 -3.22 2.47 15.01
CA ARG A 159 -3.21 1.04 15.32
C ARG A 159 -4.61 0.43 15.24
N ALA A 160 -5.62 1.10 15.79
CA ALA A 160 -7.01 0.64 15.70
C ALA A 160 -7.49 0.56 14.24
N ALA A 161 -7.20 1.56 13.40
CA ALA A 161 -7.56 1.56 11.98
C ALA A 161 -6.97 0.36 11.22
N LYS A 162 -5.71 -0.01 11.50
CA LYS A 162 -5.08 -1.19 10.91
C LYS A 162 -5.85 -2.47 11.29
N LEU A 163 -6.24 -2.60 12.56
CA LEU A 163 -6.94 -3.78 13.06
C LEU A 163 -8.40 -3.85 12.60
N LEU A 164 -9.11 -2.72 12.59
CA LEU A 164 -10.53 -2.64 12.16
C LEU A 164 -10.73 -3.01 10.68
N ARG A 165 -9.69 -2.88 9.84
CA ARG A 165 -9.72 -3.32 8.44
C ARG A 165 -9.59 -4.83 8.25
N CYS A 166 -9.06 -5.52 9.25
CA CYS A 166 -8.71 -6.95 9.16
C CYS A 166 -9.51 -7.82 10.10
N GLY A 167 -10.29 -7.25 11.05
CA GLY A 167 -10.98 -8.01 12.07
C GLY A 167 -12.27 -7.35 12.57
N ASP A 168 -13.02 -8.12 13.34
CA ASP A 168 -14.22 -7.67 14.02
C ASP A 168 -13.91 -6.86 15.30
N PRO A 169 -14.87 -6.10 15.85
CA PRO A 169 -14.65 -5.28 17.05
C PRO A 169 -14.17 -6.05 18.28
N ALA A 170 -14.52 -7.32 18.43
CA ALA A 170 -14.10 -8.13 19.58
C ALA A 170 -12.62 -8.48 19.50
N SER A 171 -12.15 -8.91 18.32
CA SER A 171 -10.73 -9.18 18.06
C SER A 171 -9.87 -7.92 18.19
N VAL A 172 -10.38 -6.76 17.74
CA VAL A 172 -9.71 -5.47 17.92
C VAL A 172 -9.61 -5.09 19.41
N ALA A 173 -10.67 -5.30 20.18
CA ALA A 173 -10.68 -5.04 21.62
C ALA A 173 -9.61 -5.87 22.35
N ALA A 174 -9.53 -7.16 22.04
CA ALA A 174 -8.51 -8.08 22.56
C ALA A 174 -7.09 -7.62 22.19
N ALA A 175 -6.85 -7.29 20.92
CA ALA A 175 -5.53 -6.86 20.43
C ALA A 175 -5.08 -5.51 21.03
N LEU A 176 -6.02 -4.62 21.32
CA LEU A 176 -5.75 -3.33 21.97
C LEU A 176 -5.77 -3.39 23.50
N LYS A 177 -6.15 -4.55 24.09
CA LYS A 177 -6.33 -4.76 25.54
C LYS A 177 -7.30 -3.74 26.16
N VAL A 178 -8.47 -3.60 25.54
CA VAL A 178 -9.56 -2.69 25.97
C VAL A 178 -10.91 -3.37 25.84
N SER A 179 -11.99 -2.73 26.34
CA SER A 179 -13.36 -3.20 26.12
C SER A 179 -13.85 -2.94 24.69
N GLN A 180 -14.84 -3.69 24.23
CA GLN A 180 -15.51 -3.43 22.95
C GLN A 180 -16.16 -2.03 22.91
N SER A 181 -16.70 -1.57 24.04
CA SER A 181 -17.22 -0.21 24.18
C SER A 181 -16.14 0.84 23.89
N ALA A 182 -14.91 0.65 24.41
CA ALA A 182 -13.80 1.55 24.12
C ALA A 182 -13.42 1.54 22.64
N VAL A 183 -13.48 0.39 21.96
CA VAL A 183 -13.27 0.29 20.50
C VAL A 183 -14.36 1.06 19.75
N SER A 184 -15.63 0.91 20.14
CA SER A 184 -16.77 1.62 19.54
C SER A 184 -16.64 3.14 19.69
N HIS A 185 -16.24 3.62 20.87
CA HIS A 185 -15.95 5.04 21.08
C HIS A 185 -14.78 5.54 20.22
N LEU A 186 -13.72 4.75 20.13
CA LEU A 186 -12.56 5.07 19.30
C LEU A 186 -12.94 5.15 17.81
N ALA A 187 -13.68 4.17 17.31
CA ALA A 187 -14.18 4.13 15.93
C ALA A 187 -15.07 5.35 15.62
N ARG A 188 -15.96 5.74 16.54
CA ARG A 188 -16.79 6.94 16.38
C ARG A 188 -15.96 8.21 16.28
N ARG A 189 -14.97 8.39 17.16
CA ARG A 189 -14.05 9.55 17.13
C ARG A 189 -13.19 9.61 15.85
N MET A 190 -12.97 8.48 15.20
CA MET A 190 -12.26 8.37 13.93
C MET A 190 -13.19 8.53 12.71
N ALA A 191 -14.48 8.71 12.91
CA ALA A 191 -15.50 8.67 11.86
C ALA A 191 -15.38 7.39 11.00
N TRP A 192 -15.21 6.23 11.65
CA TRP A 192 -14.89 4.96 11.01
C TRP A 192 -15.83 4.56 9.86
N PRO A 193 -17.16 4.77 9.93
CA PRO A 193 -18.04 4.49 8.78
C PRO A 193 -17.66 5.26 7.52
N LEU A 194 -17.25 6.54 7.64
CA LEU A 194 -16.78 7.34 6.50
C LEU A 194 -15.42 6.86 5.99
N VAL A 195 -14.54 6.45 6.89
CA VAL A 195 -13.24 5.86 6.52
C VAL A 195 -13.46 4.57 5.73
N SER A 196 -14.32 3.68 6.21
CA SER A 196 -14.66 2.42 5.55
C SER A 196 -15.32 2.63 4.18
N ALA A 197 -16.21 3.61 4.06
CA ALA A 197 -16.79 4.01 2.77
C ALA A 197 -15.72 4.53 1.81
N GLY A 198 -14.81 5.37 2.29
CA GLY A 198 -13.66 5.85 1.51
C GLY A 198 -12.74 4.72 1.07
N ASP A 199 -12.48 3.75 1.94
CA ASP A 199 -11.70 2.54 1.62
C ASP A 199 -12.36 1.77 0.45
N SER A 200 -13.69 1.62 0.48
CA SER A 200 -14.45 0.93 -0.57
C SER A 200 -14.40 1.68 -1.91
N ILE A 201 -14.54 3.00 -1.87
CA ILE A 201 -14.43 3.86 -3.07
C ILE A 201 -13.03 3.73 -3.68
N PHE A 202 -11.99 3.82 -2.87
CA PHE A 202 -10.61 3.72 -3.35
C PHE A 202 -10.31 2.35 -3.96
N HIS A 203 -10.82 1.28 -3.34
CA HIS A 203 -10.73 -0.06 -3.90
C HIS A 203 -11.46 -0.14 -5.26
N ALA A 204 -12.67 0.39 -5.36
CA ALA A 204 -13.43 0.43 -6.61
C ALA A 204 -12.67 1.19 -7.71
N MET A 205 -12.08 2.35 -7.40
CA MET A 205 -11.26 3.12 -8.36
C MET A 205 -10.05 2.34 -8.89
N LEU A 206 -9.51 1.40 -8.13
CA LEU A 206 -8.40 0.55 -8.55
C LEU A 206 -8.86 -0.68 -9.34
N THR A 207 -10.11 -1.13 -9.14
CA THR A 207 -10.64 -2.35 -9.75
C THR A 207 -11.46 -2.09 -11.02
N ASP A 208 -12.06 -0.90 -11.14
CA ASP A 208 -12.89 -0.54 -12.28
C ASP A 208 -12.04 -0.05 -13.47
N PRO A 209 -11.97 -0.82 -14.59
CA PRO A 209 -11.29 -0.38 -15.79
C PRO A 209 -11.95 0.82 -16.49
N HIS A 210 -13.19 1.16 -16.11
CA HIS A 210 -13.99 2.27 -16.65
C HIS A 210 -14.20 3.41 -15.65
N SER A 211 -13.44 3.43 -14.55
CA SER A 211 -13.48 4.57 -13.63
C SER A 211 -13.35 5.88 -14.40
N PRO A 212 -14.30 6.83 -14.24
CA PRO A 212 -14.41 7.98 -15.11
C PRO A 212 -13.08 8.74 -15.14
N SER A 213 -12.50 8.84 -16.32
CA SER A 213 -11.46 9.81 -16.58
C SER A 213 -12.03 11.17 -16.17
N ALA A 214 -11.46 11.81 -15.15
CA ALA A 214 -11.81 13.19 -14.88
C ALA A 214 -11.57 13.98 -16.17
N GLY A 215 -12.64 14.35 -16.85
CA GLY A 215 -12.57 15.30 -17.95
C GLY A 215 -11.96 16.61 -17.44
N PRO A 216 -11.40 17.44 -18.32
CA PRO A 216 -10.86 18.71 -17.89
C PRO A 216 -11.98 19.49 -17.19
N VAL A 217 -11.69 19.92 -15.96
CA VAL A 217 -12.52 20.90 -15.26
C VAL A 217 -12.36 22.20 -16.05
N SER A 218 -13.42 22.55 -16.79
CA SER A 218 -13.56 23.82 -17.48
C SER A 218 -13.65 24.97 -16.50
#